data_d5a7452b158c6a7e838990bda9f2277a
#
_entry.id   d5a7452b158c6a7e838990bda9f2277a
#
_cell.length_a   1.000
_cell.length_b   1.000
_cell.length_c   1.000
_cell.angle_alpha   90.00
_cell.angle_beta   90.00
_cell.angle_gamma   90.00
#
_symmetry.space_group_name_H-M   'P 1'
#
loop_
_entity.id
_entity.type
_entity.pdbx_description
1 polymer ?
#
loop_
_entity_poly.entity_id
_entity_poly.type
_entity_poly.pdbx_seq_one_letter_code
_entity_poly.pdbx_strand_id
1 'polypeptide(L)'
;SLKQPSFRPLNITITAYSSIDGTAENNMKLRGDRINSILNALNQYTNNSAPITTLSQESWDMFYRDVVGTEYQFLRTKTKDEILTYIKQGDNLKRMEFILKKHRFAEIKIRAEYDISTPQKEQEYVLYAFHKALKNFNDVQALAIQKYIMQQVLSNRYSRLTIDKMIIPDKAAYAGLQMNKVWLNYTARRMPIDLDFLKEMKRLMALDMDNMYIKRN
;
A
#
# COMPACT_ATOMS: atom_id res chain seq x y z
N SER A 1 0.58 -0.58 4.74
CA SER A 1 0.68 -0.70 6.20
C SER A 1 1.18 0.62 6.79
N LEU A 2 0.55 1.14 7.85
CA LEU A 2 0.98 2.35 8.58
C LEU A 2 2.28 2.13 9.37
N LYS A 3 2.74 0.87 9.49
CA LYS A 3 4.00 0.48 10.14
C LYS A 3 5.17 0.34 9.17
N GLN A 4 5.18 1.10 8.09
CA GLN A 4 6.32 1.10 7.15
C GLN A 4 7.46 1.92 7.75
N PRO A 5 8.74 1.51 7.55
CA PRO A 5 9.89 2.29 7.98
C PRO A 5 9.85 3.71 7.41
N SER A 6 10.18 4.67 8.24
CA SER A 6 10.23 6.09 7.87
C SER A 6 8.92 6.69 7.34
N PHE A 7 7.79 5.96 7.43
CA PHE A 7 6.48 6.46 7.02
C PHE A 7 5.93 7.46 8.05
N ARG A 8 5.66 8.68 7.60
CA ARG A 8 5.10 9.76 8.43
C ARG A 8 3.78 10.24 7.83
N PRO A 9 2.63 9.93 8.45
CA PRO A 9 1.37 10.51 8.01
C PRO A 9 1.35 12.01 8.31
N LEU A 10 0.96 12.81 7.31
CA LEU A 10 0.84 14.27 7.41
C LEU A 10 -0.59 14.70 7.75
N ASN A 11 -1.57 13.98 7.20
CA ASN A 11 -2.98 14.21 7.45
C ASN A 11 -3.76 12.93 7.18
N ILE A 12 -4.81 12.70 7.98
CA ILE A 12 -5.75 11.59 7.82
C ILE A 12 -7.14 12.19 7.70
N THR A 13 -7.85 11.89 6.59
CA THR A 13 -9.25 12.27 6.43
C THR A 13 -10.11 11.01 6.47
N ILE A 14 -11.09 10.99 7.36
CA ILE A 14 -12.07 9.91 7.49
C ILE A 14 -13.40 10.46 7.04
N THR A 15 -13.99 9.91 5.97
CA THR A 15 -15.32 10.28 5.50
C THR A 15 -16.25 9.08 5.69
N ALA A 16 -17.27 9.23 6.55
CA ALA A 16 -18.30 8.22 6.72
C ALA A 16 -19.53 8.56 5.90
N TYR A 17 -20.02 7.58 5.16
CA TYR A 17 -21.19 7.69 4.30
C TYR A 17 -22.35 6.86 4.86
N SER A 18 -23.56 7.37 4.71
CA SER A 18 -24.80 6.61 4.87
C SER A 18 -25.57 6.59 3.57
N SER A 19 -26.35 5.55 3.35
CA SER A 19 -27.37 5.57 2.29
C SER A 19 -28.46 6.60 2.63
N ILE A 20 -29.26 6.93 1.63
CA ILE A 20 -30.27 7.98 1.71
C ILE A 20 -31.59 7.52 2.34
N ASP A 21 -31.78 6.23 2.57
CA ASP A 21 -33.04 5.58 2.96
C ASP A 21 -33.40 5.69 4.45
N GLY A 22 -32.44 6.05 5.29
CA GLY A 22 -32.65 6.19 6.74
C GLY A 22 -33.22 7.55 7.13
N THR A 23 -33.58 7.68 8.43
CA THR A 23 -33.84 9.00 9.00
C THR A 23 -32.56 9.78 9.17
N ALA A 24 -32.60 11.11 9.08
CA ALA A 24 -31.42 11.97 9.26
C ALA A 24 -30.67 11.68 10.58
N GLU A 25 -31.43 11.47 11.67
CA GLU A 25 -30.89 11.17 12.99
C GLU A 25 -30.17 9.80 13.02
N ASN A 26 -30.82 8.74 12.54
CA ASN A 26 -30.20 7.41 12.48
C ASN A 26 -28.98 7.39 11.55
N ASN A 27 -29.06 8.04 10.41
CA ASN A 27 -27.95 8.15 9.49
C ASN A 27 -26.76 8.91 10.12
N MET A 28 -27.01 9.99 10.84
CA MET A 28 -25.98 10.74 11.57
C MET A 28 -25.32 9.87 12.63
N LYS A 29 -26.10 9.14 13.43
CA LYS A 29 -25.59 8.21 14.44
C LYS A 29 -24.71 7.12 13.81
N LEU A 30 -25.19 6.45 12.77
CA LEU A 30 -24.44 5.38 12.09
C LEU A 30 -23.12 5.87 11.47
N ARG A 31 -23.10 7.09 10.93
CA ARG A 31 -21.87 7.69 10.42
C ARG A 31 -20.90 8.00 11.57
N GLY A 32 -21.39 8.52 12.69
CA GLY A 32 -20.60 8.76 13.89
C GLY A 32 -19.97 7.48 14.45
N ASP A 33 -20.76 6.42 14.57
CA ASP A 33 -20.27 5.11 15.05
C ASP A 33 -19.17 4.53 14.12
N ARG A 34 -19.30 4.68 12.81
CA ARG A 34 -18.26 4.28 11.85
C ARG A 34 -16.98 5.08 12.03
N ILE A 35 -17.08 6.40 12.18
CA ILE A 35 -15.92 7.28 12.43
C ILE A 35 -15.24 6.84 13.73
N ASN A 36 -15.96 6.66 14.82
CA ASN A 36 -15.40 6.26 16.10
C ASN A 36 -14.73 4.89 16.04
N SER A 37 -15.32 3.93 15.34
CA SER A 37 -14.70 2.61 15.13
C SER A 37 -13.37 2.70 14.40
N ILE A 38 -13.28 3.56 13.38
CA ILE A 38 -12.05 3.79 12.64
C ILE A 38 -11.02 4.51 13.50
N LEU A 39 -11.41 5.55 14.24
CA LEU A 39 -10.53 6.27 15.16
C LEU A 39 -9.92 5.33 16.20
N ASN A 40 -10.73 4.47 16.81
CA ASN A 40 -10.28 3.48 17.77
C ASN A 40 -9.27 2.50 17.15
N ALA A 41 -9.53 2.04 15.93
CA ALA A 41 -8.60 1.19 15.20
C ALA A 41 -7.30 1.92 14.85
N LEU A 42 -7.36 3.18 14.39
CA LEU A 42 -6.18 3.97 14.05
C LEU A 42 -5.30 4.26 15.28
N ASN A 43 -5.90 4.54 16.44
CA ASN A 43 -5.19 4.79 17.70
C ASN A 43 -4.27 3.62 18.12
N GLN A 44 -4.59 2.40 17.72
CA GLN A 44 -3.76 1.21 17.96
C GLN A 44 -2.53 1.12 17.03
N TYR A 45 -2.55 1.83 15.91
CA TYR A 45 -1.53 1.72 14.85
C TYR A 45 -0.71 2.99 14.63
N THR A 46 -1.16 4.13 15.13
CA THR A 46 -0.48 5.42 14.97
C THR A 46 -0.18 6.01 16.34
N ASN A 47 1.02 6.56 16.54
CA ASN A 47 1.35 7.34 17.74
C ASN A 47 0.72 8.76 17.68
N ASN A 48 -0.48 8.89 17.12
CA ASN A 48 -1.34 10.10 17.05
C ASN A 48 -0.63 11.42 16.67
N SER A 49 0.38 11.38 15.80
CA SER A 49 1.12 12.58 15.40
C SER A 49 0.51 13.34 14.21
N ALA A 50 -0.42 12.74 13.47
CA ALA A 50 -1.03 13.36 12.30
C ALA A 50 -2.41 13.95 12.64
N PRO A 51 -2.74 15.17 12.16
CA PRO A 51 -4.08 15.73 12.25
C PRO A 51 -5.10 14.80 11.58
N ILE A 52 -6.23 14.58 12.26
CA ILE A 52 -7.34 13.79 11.74
C ILE A 52 -8.52 14.71 11.47
N THR A 53 -9.03 14.68 10.24
CA THR A 53 -10.25 15.37 9.83
C THR A 53 -11.35 14.32 9.63
N THR A 54 -12.51 14.54 10.22
CA THR A 54 -13.68 13.67 10.05
C THR A 54 -14.78 14.37 9.27
N LEU A 55 -15.34 13.68 8.30
CA LEU A 55 -16.45 14.13 7.46
C LEU A 55 -17.61 13.14 7.53
N SER A 56 -18.82 13.63 7.45
CA SER A 56 -20.05 12.86 7.53
C SER A 56 -21.00 13.27 6.42
N GLN A 57 -21.34 12.35 5.52
CA GLN A 57 -22.12 12.66 4.31
C GLN A 57 -23.18 11.62 4.02
N GLU A 58 -24.33 12.05 3.49
CA GLU A 58 -25.29 11.17 2.83
C GLU A 58 -24.87 10.96 1.37
N SER A 59 -25.03 9.76 0.87
CA SER A 59 -24.49 9.34 -0.44
C SER A 59 -25.38 9.74 -1.62
N TRP A 60 -25.90 10.96 -1.65
CA TRP A 60 -26.78 11.44 -2.74
C TRP A 60 -26.10 11.39 -4.11
N ASP A 61 -24.84 11.82 -4.21
CA ASP A 61 -24.10 11.80 -5.47
C ASP A 61 -23.90 10.38 -5.99
N MET A 62 -23.61 9.44 -5.08
CA MET A 62 -23.50 8.02 -5.44
C MET A 62 -24.84 7.45 -5.87
N PHE A 63 -25.91 7.81 -5.19
CA PHE A 63 -27.26 7.39 -5.54
C PHE A 63 -27.60 7.82 -6.97
N TYR A 64 -27.44 9.11 -7.30
CA TYR A 64 -27.71 9.63 -8.64
C TYR A 64 -26.85 8.98 -9.73
N ARG A 65 -25.63 8.59 -9.42
CA ARG A 65 -24.76 7.86 -10.34
C ARG A 65 -25.21 6.40 -10.52
N ASP A 66 -25.50 5.71 -9.42
CA ASP A 66 -25.66 4.26 -9.41
C ASP A 66 -27.07 3.81 -9.85
N VAL A 67 -28.04 4.72 -9.94
CA VAL A 67 -29.34 4.45 -10.55
C VAL A 67 -29.32 4.52 -12.08
N VAL A 68 -28.25 5.07 -12.70
CA VAL A 68 -28.12 5.13 -14.16
C VAL A 68 -28.05 3.73 -14.75
N GLY A 69 -28.84 3.49 -15.82
CA GLY A 69 -28.92 2.17 -16.48
C GLY A 69 -29.71 1.11 -15.68
N THR A 70 -30.39 1.51 -14.60
CA THR A 70 -31.31 0.64 -13.85
C THR A 70 -32.77 1.06 -14.09
N GLU A 71 -33.72 0.24 -13.68
CA GLU A 71 -35.15 0.59 -13.67
C GLU A 71 -35.47 1.83 -12.83
N TYR A 72 -34.55 2.26 -11.94
CA TYR A 72 -34.68 3.42 -11.07
C TYR A 72 -34.11 4.73 -11.64
N GLN A 73 -33.63 4.73 -12.90
CA GLN A 73 -33.01 5.90 -13.54
C GLN A 73 -33.95 7.14 -13.54
N PHE A 74 -35.26 6.93 -13.59
CA PHE A 74 -36.24 8.00 -13.55
C PHE A 74 -36.17 8.84 -12.27
N LEU A 75 -35.65 8.29 -11.17
CA LEU A 75 -35.48 9.00 -9.90
C LEU A 75 -34.48 10.17 -9.99
N ARG A 76 -33.63 10.20 -10.99
CA ARG A 76 -32.67 11.32 -11.19
C ARG A 76 -33.35 12.68 -11.49
N THR A 77 -34.58 12.66 -11.98
CA THR A 77 -35.34 13.88 -12.28
C THR A 77 -36.25 14.27 -11.13
N LYS A 78 -36.26 13.51 -10.05
CA LYS A 78 -37.09 13.72 -8.86
C LYS A 78 -36.37 14.52 -7.79
N THR A 79 -37.13 15.24 -6.98
CA THR A 79 -36.63 15.89 -5.76
C THR A 79 -36.22 14.82 -4.72
N LYS A 80 -35.36 15.22 -3.77
CA LYS A 80 -34.95 14.34 -2.68
C LYS A 80 -36.14 13.78 -1.90
N ASP A 81 -37.15 14.59 -1.63
CA ASP A 81 -38.36 14.19 -0.89
C ASP A 81 -39.19 13.19 -1.68
N GLU A 82 -39.35 13.38 -3.00
CA GLU A 82 -40.03 12.42 -3.88
C GLU A 82 -39.28 11.07 -3.91
N ILE A 83 -37.95 11.11 -3.96
CA ILE A 83 -37.09 9.91 -3.95
C ILE A 83 -37.29 9.15 -2.61
N LEU A 84 -37.19 9.86 -1.49
CA LEU A 84 -37.38 9.27 -0.16
C LEU A 84 -38.78 8.69 0.01
N THR A 85 -39.79 9.37 -0.51
CA THR A 85 -41.19 8.88 -0.51
C THR A 85 -41.31 7.62 -1.34
N TYR A 86 -40.73 7.59 -2.54
CA TYR A 86 -40.72 6.41 -3.40
C TYR A 86 -40.04 5.20 -2.71
N ILE A 87 -38.87 5.40 -2.12
CA ILE A 87 -38.13 4.34 -1.44
C ILE A 87 -38.94 3.71 -0.31
N LYS A 88 -39.75 4.52 0.42
CA LYS A 88 -40.59 4.06 1.56
C LYS A 88 -41.86 3.38 1.13
N GLN A 89 -42.27 3.44 -0.13
CA GLN A 89 -43.51 2.85 -0.64
C GLN A 89 -43.34 1.35 -0.92
N GLY A 90 -44.23 0.53 -0.36
CA GLY A 90 -44.28 -0.92 -0.60
C GLY A 90 -42.92 -1.60 -0.37
N ASP A 91 -42.49 -2.41 -1.34
CA ASP A 91 -41.24 -3.17 -1.28
C ASP A 91 -40.06 -2.46 -1.94
N ASN A 92 -40.17 -1.17 -2.30
CA ASN A 92 -39.13 -0.45 -3.06
C ASN A 92 -37.80 -0.41 -2.32
N LEU A 93 -37.80 -0.21 -0.99
CA LEU A 93 -36.58 -0.26 -0.18
C LEU A 93 -35.82 -1.57 -0.37
N LYS A 94 -36.54 -2.70 -0.27
CA LYS A 94 -35.95 -4.03 -0.43
C LYS A 94 -35.43 -4.26 -1.85
N ARG A 95 -36.18 -3.81 -2.84
CA ARG A 95 -35.79 -3.92 -4.27
C ARG A 95 -34.58 -3.06 -4.61
N MET A 96 -34.40 -1.91 -3.96
CA MET A 96 -33.28 -0.99 -4.17
C MET A 96 -32.06 -1.30 -3.28
N GLU A 97 -32.14 -2.28 -2.38
CA GLU A 97 -31.06 -2.60 -1.43
C GLU A 97 -29.73 -2.92 -2.13
N PHE A 98 -29.74 -3.50 -3.33
CA PHE A 98 -28.52 -3.79 -4.10
C PHE A 98 -27.73 -2.53 -4.48
N ILE A 99 -28.41 -1.35 -4.57
CA ILE A 99 -27.79 -0.03 -4.76
C ILE A 99 -27.43 0.56 -3.38
N LEU A 100 -28.40 0.66 -2.49
CA LEU A 100 -28.29 1.39 -1.22
C LEU A 100 -27.23 0.80 -0.27
N LYS A 101 -27.04 -0.52 -0.25
CA LYS A 101 -26.01 -1.16 0.60
C LYS A 101 -24.58 -0.72 0.22
N LYS A 102 -24.33 -0.39 -1.03
CA LYS A 102 -23.00 0.05 -1.50
C LYS A 102 -22.65 1.43 -0.97
N HIS A 103 -23.63 2.21 -0.54
CA HIS A 103 -23.47 3.57 -0.05
C HIS A 103 -23.20 3.63 1.47
N ARG A 104 -23.18 2.50 2.16
CA ARG A 104 -22.98 2.38 3.61
C ARG A 104 -21.53 2.01 3.93
N PHE A 105 -20.59 2.93 3.77
CA PHE A 105 -19.17 2.68 3.98
C PHE A 105 -18.46 3.88 4.63
N ALA A 106 -17.18 3.73 4.90
CA ALA A 106 -16.32 4.84 5.23
C ALA A 106 -15.04 4.77 4.39
N GLU A 107 -14.53 5.94 4.01
CA GLU A 107 -13.28 6.12 3.28
C GLU A 107 -12.23 6.72 4.20
N ILE A 108 -11.00 6.23 4.11
CA ILE A 108 -9.86 6.80 4.80
C ILE A 108 -8.86 7.25 3.76
N LYS A 109 -8.60 8.55 3.71
CA LYS A 109 -7.54 9.15 2.89
C LYS A 109 -6.38 9.53 3.78
N ILE A 110 -5.19 9.02 3.48
CA ILE A 110 -3.96 9.32 4.22
C ILE A 110 -3.00 10.02 3.28
N ARG A 111 -2.68 11.29 3.60
CA ARG A 111 -1.55 11.98 3.00
C ARG A 111 -0.34 11.71 3.87
N ALA A 112 0.73 11.22 3.27
CA ALA A 112 1.93 10.84 3.99
C ALA A 112 3.18 11.15 3.18
N GLU A 113 4.30 11.19 3.88
CA GLU A 113 5.64 11.25 3.28
C GLU A 113 6.53 10.18 3.89
N TYR A 114 7.69 9.94 3.26
CA TYR A 114 8.75 9.14 3.86
C TYR A 114 9.84 10.07 4.39
N ASP A 115 10.15 9.92 5.68
CA ASP A 115 11.24 10.64 6.31
C ASP A 115 12.58 9.99 5.95
N ILE A 116 13.28 10.56 4.97
CA ILE A 116 14.61 10.15 4.50
C ILE A 116 15.67 11.20 4.85
N SER A 117 15.46 11.98 5.89
CA SER A 117 16.31 13.11 6.27
C SER A 117 17.70 12.71 6.78
N THR A 118 17.87 11.44 7.15
CA THR A 118 19.19 10.90 7.58
C THR A 118 19.57 9.66 6.76
N PRO A 119 20.86 9.34 6.61
CA PRO A 119 21.29 8.13 5.92
C PRO A 119 20.69 6.84 6.49
N GLN A 120 20.47 6.78 7.79
CA GLN A 120 19.85 5.63 8.46
C GLN A 120 18.39 5.45 8.06
N LYS A 121 17.60 6.54 8.08
CA LYS A 121 16.19 6.51 7.68
C LYS A 121 16.03 6.22 6.20
N GLU A 122 16.87 6.83 5.37
CA GLU A 122 16.93 6.54 3.93
C GLU A 122 17.24 5.07 3.67
N GLN A 123 18.24 4.49 4.36
CA GLN A 123 18.62 3.09 4.27
C GLN A 123 17.45 2.16 4.62
N GLU A 124 16.71 2.46 5.70
CA GLU A 124 15.54 1.68 6.10
C GLU A 124 14.44 1.72 5.04
N TYR A 125 14.16 2.90 4.50
CA TYR A 125 13.19 3.07 3.42
C TYR A 125 13.60 2.31 2.15
N VAL A 126 14.87 2.43 1.74
CA VAL A 126 15.39 1.78 0.53
C VAL A 126 15.37 0.25 0.66
N LEU A 127 15.74 -0.29 1.83
CA LEU A 127 15.62 -1.72 2.12
C LEU A 127 14.16 -2.20 2.08
N TYR A 128 13.24 -1.41 2.66
CA TYR A 128 11.82 -1.71 2.57
C TYR A 128 11.34 -1.72 1.10
N ALA A 129 11.73 -0.73 0.30
CA ALA A 129 11.38 -0.65 -1.12
C ALA A 129 11.94 -1.83 -1.91
N PHE A 130 13.18 -2.26 -1.61
CA PHE A 130 13.81 -3.44 -2.19
C PHE A 130 13.00 -4.71 -1.93
N HIS A 131 12.68 -4.99 -0.67
CA HIS A 131 11.89 -6.16 -0.30
C HIS A 131 10.46 -6.11 -0.87
N LYS A 132 9.88 -4.92 -0.97
CA LYS A 132 8.57 -4.72 -1.60
C LYS A 132 8.61 -5.04 -3.09
N ALA A 133 9.67 -4.63 -3.80
CA ALA A 133 9.86 -4.96 -5.21
C ALA A 133 9.97 -6.47 -5.42
N LEU A 134 10.76 -7.18 -4.60
CA LEU A 134 10.86 -8.64 -4.62
C LEU A 134 9.52 -9.32 -4.37
N LYS A 135 8.77 -8.86 -3.36
CA LYS A 135 7.44 -9.40 -3.03
C LYS A 135 6.43 -9.22 -4.17
N ASN A 136 6.55 -8.15 -4.93
CA ASN A 136 5.67 -7.83 -6.05
C ASN A 136 6.19 -8.39 -7.39
N PHE A 137 7.24 -9.23 -7.38
CA PHE A 137 7.87 -9.81 -8.57
C PHE A 137 8.32 -8.75 -9.58
N ASN A 138 8.75 -7.58 -9.11
CA ASN A 138 9.27 -6.49 -9.95
C ASN A 138 10.80 -6.50 -9.93
N ASP A 139 11.38 -7.39 -10.75
CA ASP A 139 12.83 -7.62 -10.78
C ASP A 139 13.61 -6.40 -11.29
N VAL A 140 13.05 -5.66 -12.24
CA VAL A 140 13.67 -4.43 -12.77
C VAL A 140 13.83 -3.39 -11.65
N GLN A 141 12.78 -3.17 -10.88
CA GLN A 141 12.82 -2.26 -9.74
C GLN A 141 13.73 -2.77 -8.64
N ALA A 142 13.69 -4.07 -8.32
CA ALA A 142 14.57 -4.67 -7.32
C ALA A 142 16.04 -4.49 -7.69
N LEU A 143 16.40 -4.73 -8.96
CA LEU A 143 17.77 -4.54 -9.45
C LEU A 143 18.22 -3.06 -9.39
N ALA A 144 17.35 -2.13 -9.78
CA ALA A 144 17.66 -0.70 -9.72
C ALA A 144 17.92 -0.25 -8.27
N ILE A 145 17.07 -0.69 -7.33
CA ILE A 145 17.24 -0.39 -5.90
C ILE A 145 18.50 -1.06 -5.35
N GLN A 146 18.77 -2.31 -5.71
CA GLN A 146 20.00 -2.99 -5.29
C GLN A 146 21.24 -2.26 -5.74
N LYS A 147 21.31 -1.82 -7.00
CA LYS A 147 22.43 -1.00 -7.52
C LYS A 147 22.63 0.27 -6.71
N TYR A 148 21.55 0.95 -6.36
CA TYR A 148 21.61 2.12 -5.48
C TYR A 148 22.19 1.77 -4.11
N ILE A 149 21.69 0.71 -3.44
CA ILE A 149 22.23 0.25 -2.15
C ILE A 149 23.74 -0.04 -2.27
N MET A 150 24.16 -0.73 -3.34
CA MET A 150 25.56 -1.07 -3.57
C MET A 150 26.42 0.19 -3.62
N GLN A 151 26.00 1.22 -4.37
CA GLN A 151 26.73 2.50 -4.45
C GLN A 151 26.83 3.17 -3.07
N GLN A 152 25.76 3.19 -2.29
CA GLN A 152 25.75 3.82 -0.96
C GLN A 152 26.65 3.07 0.04
N VAL A 153 26.70 1.74 -0.04
CA VAL A 153 27.60 0.92 0.81
C VAL A 153 29.06 1.12 0.41
N LEU A 154 29.37 1.10 -0.88
CA LEU A 154 30.75 1.27 -1.37
C LEU A 154 31.30 2.69 -1.10
N SER A 155 30.42 3.70 -1.10
CA SER A 155 30.77 5.07 -0.71
C SER A 155 30.81 5.31 0.81
N ASN A 156 30.61 4.27 1.62
CA ASN A 156 30.50 4.30 3.09
C ASN A 156 29.36 5.21 3.63
N ARG A 157 28.38 5.58 2.78
CA ARG A 157 27.19 6.30 3.24
C ARG A 157 26.21 5.40 4.00
N TYR A 158 26.12 4.13 3.57
CA TYR A 158 25.39 3.10 4.31
C TYR A 158 26.34 2.16 5.03
N SER A 159 25.89 1.64 6.18
CA SER A 159 26.64 0.61 6.90
C SER A 159 26.75 -0.68 6.07
N ARG A 160 27.87 -1.40 6.21
CA ARG A 160 28.08 -2.73 5.62
C ARG A 160 27.05 -3.76 6.09
N LEU A 161 26.45 -3.57 7.27
CA LEU A 161 25.35 -4.38 7.76
C LEU A 161 24.10 -4.33 6.88
N THR A 162 24.00 -3.32 5.96
CA THR A 162 22.94 -3.26 4.95
C THR A 162 22.96 -4.46 4.03
N ILE A 163 24.13 -5.00 3.74
CA ILE A 163 24.31 -6.18 2.89
C ILE A 163 23.60 -7.39 3.51
N ASP A 164 23.76 -7.58 4.82
CA ASP A 164 23.15 -8.70 5.53
C ASP A 164 21.61 -8.56 5.55
N LYS A 165 21.11 -7.32 5.64
CA LYS A 165 19.69 -7.01 5.63
C LYS A 165 19.02 -7.15 4.26
N MET A 166 19.75 -7.22 3.15
CA MET A 166 19.19 -7.54 1.83
C MET A 166 18.84 -9.03 1.74
N ILE A 167 17.66 -9.39 2.22
CA ILE A 167 17.16 -10.78 2.16
C ILE A 167 16.61 -11.03 0.74
N ILE A 168 17.28 -11.92 0.00
CA ILE A 168 16.92 -12.31 -1.36
C ILE A 168 16.52 -13.79 -1.34
N PRO A 169 15.31 -14.17 -1.84
CA PRO A 169 14.91 -15.56 -1.90
C PRO A 169 15.88 -16.42 -2.73
N ASP A 170 16.16 -17.65 -2.29
CA ASP A 170 17.00 -18.61 -3.03
C ASP A 170 16.20 -19.27 -4.16
N LYS A 171 16.05 -18.53 -5.25
CA LYS A 171 15.33 -18.94 -6.47
C LYS A 171 16.11 -18.52 -7.70
N ALA A 172 16.02 -19.30 -8.78
CA ALA A 172 16.66 -19.00 -10.06
C ALA A 172 16.37 -17.58 -10.57
N ALA A 173 15.12 -17.12 -10.47
CA ALA A 173 14.72 -15.76 -10.87
C ALA A 173 15.51 -14.64 -10.17
N TYR A 174 16.12 -14.89 -9.01
CA TYR A 174 16.87 -13.91 -8.23
C TYR A 174 18.38 -14.19 -8.20
N ALA A 175 18.89 -15.13 -8.99
CA ALA A 175 20.31 -15.49 -9.01
C ALA A 175 21.22 -14.28 -9.28
N GLY A 176 20.86 -13.42 -10.22
CA GLY A 176 21.60 -12.18 -10.50
C GLY A 176 21.65 -11.21 -9.31
N LEU A 177 20.55 -11.07 -8.57
CA LEU A 177 20.55 -10.24 -7.35
C LEU A 177 21.39 -10.87 -6.24
N GLN A 178 21.40 -12.19 -6.12
CA GLN A 178 22.24 -12.89 -5.16
C GLN A 178 23.73 -12.77 -5.53
N MET A 179 24.08 -12.91 -6.79
CA MET A 179 25.46 -12.69 -7.28
C MET A 179 25.96 -11.29 -6.94
N ASN A 180 25.15 -10.27 -7.20
CA ASN A 180 25.46 -8.88 -6.83
C ASN A 180 25.67 -8.72 -5.32
N LYS A 181 24.86 -9.39 -4.50
CA LYS A 181 25.01 -9.36 -3.03
C LYS A 181 26.30 -10.01 -2.59
N VAL A 182 26.65 -11.17 -3.15
CA VAL A 182 27.93 -11.87 -2.87
C VAL A 182 29.10 -10.99 -3.25
N TRP A 183 29.11 -10.45 -4.48
CA TRP A 183 30.15 -9.55 -4.95
C TRP A 183 30.31 -8.32 -4.05
N LEU A 184 29.20 -7.67 -3.69
CA LEU A 184 29.19 -6.52 -2.79
C LEU A 184 29.77 -6.87 -1.43
N ASN A 185 29.41 -8.05 -0.87
CA ASN A 185 29.90 -8.49 0.43
C ASN A 185 31.42 -8.62 0.45
N TYR A 186 32.00 -9.28 -0.56
CA TYR A 186 33.45 -9.44 -0.68
C TYR A 186 34.14 -8.09 -0.91
N THR A 187 33.64 -7.26 -1.82
CA THR A 187 34.24 -5.96 -2.14
C THR A 187 34.20 -4.99 -0.96
N ALA A 188 33.02 -4.83 -0.34
CA ALA A 188 32.84 -3.86 0.74
C ALA A 188 33.58 -4.25 2.02
N ARG A 189 33.74 -5.55 2.29
CA ARG A 189 34.48 -6.05 3.44
C ARG A 189 35.97 -6.32 3.15
N ARG A 190 36.40 -6.06 1.91
CA ARG A 190 37.78 -6.31 1.45
C ARG A 190 38.21 -7.76 1.67
N MET A 191 37.30 -8.70 1.47
CA MET A 191 37.60 -10.14 1.59
C MET A 191 38.38 -10.61 0.35
N PRO A 192 39.32 -11.57 0.50
CA PRO A 192 40.01 -12.15 -0.65
C PRO A 192 39.02 -12.98 -1.48
N ILE A 193 39.25 -13.02 -2.80
CA ILE A 193 38.55 -13.93 -3.69
C ILE A 193 39.15 -15.32 -3.47
N ASP A 194 38.44 -16.13 -2.70
CA ASP A 194 38.84 -17.48 -2.29
C ASP A 194 37.98 -18.57 -2.95
N LEU A 195 38.24 -19.82 -2.56
CA LEU A 195 37.47 -20.95 -3.10
C LEU A 195 35.97 -20.89 -2.71
N ASP A 196 35.63 -20.31 -1.58
CA ASP A 196 34.24 -20.22 -1.12
C ASP A 196 33.47 -19.18 -1.96
N PHE A 197 34.08 -18.05 -2.30
CA PHE A 197 33.54 -17.11 -3.27
C PHE A 197 33.28 -17.80 -4.61
N LEU A 198 34.27 -18.53 -5.14
CA LEU A 198 34.17 -19.20 -6.45
C LEU A 198 33.08 -20.30 -6.43
N LYS A 199 32.99 -21.08 -5.36
CA LYS A 199 31.93 -22.09 -5.19
C LYS A 199 30.54 -21.47 -5.19
N GLU A 200 30.36 -20.39 -4.43
CA GLU A 200 29.06 -19.72 -4.34
C GLU A 200 28.66 -19.05 -5.65
N MET A 201 29.59 -18.38 -6.33
CA MET A 201 29.32 -17.82 -7.66
C MET A 201 28.96 -18.90 -8.67
N LYS A 202 29.67 -20.04 -8.66
CA LYS A 202 29.36 -21.19 -9.51
C LYS A 202 27.98 -21.77 -9.22
N ARG A 203 27.61 -21.90 -7.94
CA ARG A 203 26.27 -22.36 -7.51
C ARG A 203 25.18 -21.42 -8.06
N LEU A 204 25.35 -20.12 -7.91
CA LEU A 204 24.39 -19.12 -8.38
C LEU A 204 24.28 -19.09 -9.91
N MET A 205 25.39 -19.25 -10.61
CA MET A 205 25.38 -19.36 -12.07
C MET A 205 24.62 -20.63 -12.54
N ALA A 206 24.75 -21.74 -11.82
CA ALA A 206 24.05 -22.99 -12.13
C ALA A 206 22.53 -22.85 -11.91
N LEU A 207 22.09 -22.08 -10.89
CA LEU A 207 20.67 -21.79 -10.66
C LEU A 207 20.03 -21.00 -11.82
N ASP A 208 20.81 -20.23 -12.56
CA ASP A 208 20.35 -19.34 -13.61
C ASP A 208 20.58 -19.88 -15.03
N MET A 209 20.90 -21.17 -15.18
CA MET A 209 21.19 -21.77 -16.48
C MET A 209 20.08 -21.60 -17.52
N ASP A 210 18.83 -21.35 -17.07
CA ASP A 210 17.66 -21.08 -17.92
C ASP A 210 17.35 -19.57 -18.09
N ASN A 211 18.03 -18.69 -17.37
CA ASN A 211 17.76 -17.26 -17.40
C ASN A 211 18.66 -16.52 -18.39
N MET A 212 18.04 -15.96 -19.44
CA MET A 212 18.73 -15.25 -20.53
C MET A 212 19.61 -14.07 -20.09
N TYR A 213 19.50 -13.58 -18.85
CA TYR A 213 20.30 -12.46 -18.34
C TYR A 213 21.76 -12.82 -18.03
N ILE A 214 22.05 -14.06 -17.65
CA ILE A 214 23.43 -14.53 -17.42
C ILE A 214 24.11 -14.93 -18.76
N LYS A 215 23.35 -15.30 -19.77
CA LYS A 215 23.89 -15.65 -21.11
C LYS A 215 24.38 -14.44 -21.91
N ARG A 216 24.19 -13.20 -21.44
CA ARG A 216 24.57 -11.95 -22.15
C ARG A 216 25.69 -11.13 -21.48
N ASN A 217 26.21 -11.55 -20.34
CA ASN A 217 27.37 -10.99 -19.67
C ASN A 217 28.46 -12.05 -19.53
#